data_361cff6fc1a97a516d9f9976b598cc25
#
_entry.id   361cff6fc1a97a516d9f9976b598cc25
#
_cell.length_a   1.000
_cell.length_b   1.000
_cell.length_c   1.000
_cell.angle_alpha   90.00
_cell.angle_beta   90.00
_cell.angle_gamma   90.00
#
_symmetry.space_group_name_H-M   'P 1'
#
loop_
_entity.id
_entity.type
_entity.pdbx_description
1 polymer ?
#
loop_
_entity_poly.entity_id
_entity_poly.type
_entity_poly.pdbx_seq_one_letter_code
_entity_poly.pdbx_strand_id
1 'polypeptide(L)'
;MFKNNWLRKFRYGVASAFACGAMVFCCIGTVAAQFAFVLNSNSDSVSLIDTKTFKEISRNRVGREPHHLMITPDNKSLIVASVRSNDLVFFDPVTGEQQKRIDKISDPYQLGFSPDGKWFVTASLALNRVDIYSAGDYKLVKRLPTPKGPSHLIFSADNRHVFVTLQHSNQLAVIDLIAQSVKDIYPVGKTPAGVWISPDDKHVFVGLLGEDNVAVMDWRKGEVVKKIVTAPGAHNFMPMGDKRRLLVTNRVANSVSIIDMNTLSVLETFPVPGGPDDMEVTADGKELWVTSRWAQKVTVIDLESKAIKVQIPVGRSPHGIYLHNHAPRR
;
A
#
# COMPACT_ATOMS: atom_id res chain seq x y z
N MET A 1 -23.29 101.44 3.61
CA MET A 1 -22.85 102.18 2.39
C MET A 1 -22.23 101.21 1.43
N PHE A 2 -22.92 100.95 0.31
CA PHE A 2 -22.40 100.58 -1.02
C PHE A 2 -21.21 99.63 -1.17
N LYS A 3 -21.06 98.63 -2.07
CA LYS A 3 -21.77 98.22 -3.28
C LYS A 3 -21.24 96.83 -3.70
N ASN A 4 -22.08 95.98 -4.15
CA ASN A 4 -22.08 95.07 -5.28
C ASN A 4 -20.78 94.89 -6.08
N ASN A 5 -20.40 93.62 -6.45
CA ASN A 5 -20.71 93.02 -7.74
C ASN A 5 -19.92 91.70 -7.87
N TRP A 6 -20.56 90.62 -8.16
CA TRP A 6 -20.58 89.78 -9.34
C TRP A 6 -19.23 89.37 -9.98
N LEU A 7 -18.95 88.10 -10.02
CA LEU A 7 -18.94 87.29 -11.25
C LEU A 7 -18.39 85.88 -11.16
N ARG A 8 -19.21 85.01 -11.65
CA ARG A 8 -18.95 83.79 -12.44
C ARG A 8 -18.09 82.66 -11.92
N LYS A 9 -18.82 81.60 -11.66
CA LYS A 9 -18.41 80.21 -11.60
C LYS A 9 -17.83 79.74 -12.97
N PHE A 10 -16.68 79.14 -12.96
CA PHE A 10 -16.28 78.13 -13.94
C PHE A 10 -16.10 76.78 -13.24
N ARG A 11 -16.99 75.88 -13.56
CA ARG A 11 -16.87 74.47 -13.16
C ARG A 11 -16.00 73.79 -14.22
N TYR A 12 -14.86 73.28 -13.81
CA TYR A 12 -14.16 72.24 -14.55
C TYR A 12 -14.49 70.93 -13.87
N GLY A 13 -15.25 70.10 -14.56
CA GLY A 13 -15.47 68.70 -14.17
C GLY A 13 -14.23 67.87 -14.50
N VAL A 14 -13.61 67.34 -13.48
CA VAL A 14 -12.59 66.31 -13.66
C VAL A 14 -13.34 64.96 -13.70
N ALA A 15 -13.40 64.36 -14.85
CA ALA A 15 -13.88 63.00 -15.05
C ALA A 15 -12.79 62.05 -14.57
N SER A 16 -12.96 61.47 -13.38
CA SER A 16 -12.08 60.38 -12.91
C SER A 16 -12.55 59.10 -13.60
N ALA A 17 -11.77 58.63 -14.56
CA ALA A 17 -11.94 57.31 -15.15
C ALA A 17 -11.39 56.27 -14.16
N PHE A 18 -12.29 55.58 -13.46
CA PHE A 18 -11.94 54.33 -12.72
C PHE A 18 -11.66 53.23 -13.74
N ALA A 19 -10.39 52.96 -13.99
CA ALA A 19 -9.97 51.71 -14.67
C ALA A 19 -10.14 50.56 -13.69
N CYS A 20 -11.21 49.80 -13.86
CA CYS A 20 -11.43 48.53 -13.16
C CYS A 20 -10.48 47.47 -13.78
N GLY A 21 -9.27 47.37 -13.24
CA GLY A 21 -8.34 46.29 -13.58
C GLY A 21 -8.86 44.98 -13.01
N ALA A 22 -9.50 44.15 -13.84
CA ALA A 22 -9.81 42.78 -13.49
C ALA A 22 -8.49 41.99 -13.35
N MET A 23 -8.00 41.82 -12.12
CA MET A 23 -6.95 40.83 -11.84
C MET A 23 -7.54 39.44 -12.06
N VAL A 24 -7.25 38.84 -13.20
CA VAL A 24 -7.47 37.42 -13.42
C VAL A 24 -6.46 36.68 -12.55
N PHE A 25 -6.91 36.26 -11.37
CA PHE A 25 -6.19 35.26 -10.57
C PHE A 25 -6.25 33.95 -11.35
N CYS A 26 -5.22 33.70 -12.14
CA CYS A 26 -4.96 32.37 -12.68
C CYS A 26 -4.61 31.48 -11.50
N CYS A 27 -5.61 30.78 -10.91
CA CYS A 27 -5.34 29.69 -10.01
C CYS A 27 -4.59 28.62 -10.80
N ILE A 28 -3.26 28.73 -10.82
CA ILE A 28 -2.42 27.60 -11.19
C ILE A 28 -2.62 26.59 -10.05
N GLY A 29 -3.61 25.74 -10.22
CA GLY A 29 -3.74 24.55 -9.40
C GLY A 29 -2.44 23.78 -9.54
N THR A 30 -1.63 23.76 -8.49
CA THR A 30 -0.48 22.87 -8.41
C THR A 30 -1.04 21.46 -8.54
N VAL A 31 -0.93 20.85 -9.72
CA VAL A 31 -1.18 19.42 -9.88
C VAL A 31 -0.16 18.76 -8.98
N ALA A 32 -0.63 18.28 -7.83
CA ALA A 32 0.22 17.52 -6.93
C ALA A 32 0.91 16.43 -7.74
N ALA A 33 2.23 16.34 -7.61
CA ALA A 33 3.00 15.32 -8.31
C ALA A 33 2.48 13.95 -7.86
N GLN A 34 2.16 13.10 -8.81
CA GLN A 34 1.70 11.74 -8.53
C GLN A 34 2.91 10.83 -8.54
N PHE A 35 3.27 10.33 -7.37
CA PHE A 35 4.42 9.45 -7.23
C PHE A 35 4.02 8.01 -6.97
N ALA A 36 4.84 7.09 -7.48
CA ALA A 36 4.96 5.74 -6.98
C ALA A 36 6.18 5.66 -6.06
N PHE A 37 5.99 5.16 -4.84
CA PHE A 37 7.06 4.82 -3.91
C PHE A 37 7.40 3.35 -4.09
N VAL A 38 8.68 3.02 -4.28
CA VAL A 38 9.15 1.65 -4.48
C VAL A 38 10.31 1.36 -3.53
N LEU A 39 10.14 0.34 -2.70
CA LEU A 39 11.14 -0.07 -1.72
C LEU A 39 12.16 -0.99 -2.40
N ASN A 40 13.43 -0.63 -2.33
CA ASN A 40 14.53 -1.43 -2.87
C ASN A 40 15.26 -2.13 -1.71
N SER A 41 14.80 -3.33 -1.33
CA SER A 41 15.23 -4.02 -0.10
C SER A 41 16.75 -4.25 -0.04
N ASN A 42 17.37 -4.63 -1.16
CA ASN A 42 18.83 -4.89 -1.21
C ASN A 42 19.66 -3.64 -1.62
N SER A 43 19.04 -2.47 -1.67
CA SER A 43 19.72 -1.19 -1.91
C SER A 43 19.48 -0.19 -0.77
N ASP A 44 18.78 -0.59 0.30
CA ASP A 44 18.48 0.25 1.47
C ASP A 44 17.90 1.62 1.08
N SER A 45 17.00 1.63 0.10
CA SER A 45 16.51 2.86 -0.51
C SER A 45 15.04 2.79 -0.93
N VAL A 46 14.45 3.96 -1.10
CA VAL A 46 13.13 4.18 -1.71
C VAL A 46 13.31 4.94 -3.02
N SER A 47 12.78 4.41 -4.10
CA SER A 47 12.67 5.11 -5.38
C SER A 47 11.35 5.87 -5.43
N LEU A 48 11.37 7.13 -5.84
CA LEU A 48 10.21 7.92 -6.23
C LEU A 48 10.12 7.96 -7.75
N ILE A 49 8.99 7.51 -8.29
CA ILE A 49 8.75 7.45 -9.72
C ILE A 49 7.59 8.40 -10.05
N ASP A 50 7.79 9.29 -11.01
CA ASP A 50 6.71 10.10 -11.56
C ASP A 50 5.79 9.21 -12.42
N THR A 51 4.51 9.11 -12.01
CA THR A 51 3.55 8.19 -12.64
C THR A 51 3.08 8.64 -14.03
N LYS A 52 3.33 9.90 -14.43
CA LYS A 52 2.98 10.42 -15.76
C LYS A 52 4.09 10.17 -16.78
N THR A 53 5.33 10.39 -16.34
CA THR A 53 6.50 10.27 -17.22
C THR A 53 7.15 8.89 -17.14
N PHE A 54 6.76 8.05 -16.17
CA PHE A 54 7.35 6.73 -15.88
C PHE A 54 8.86 6.78 -15.63
N LYS A 55 9.34 7.86 -15.02
CA LYS A 55 10.75 8.06 -14.71
C LYS A 55 11.00 8.07 -13.20
N GLU A 56 12.04 7.39 -12.77
CA GLU A 56 12.56 7.58 -11.42
C GLU A 56 13.13 9.01 -11.32
N ILE A 57 12.58 9.79 -10.38
CA ILE A 57 12.97 11.18 -10.16
C ILE A 57 13.94 11.34 -9.00
N SER A 58 13.88 10.42 -8.04
CA SER A 58 14.82 10.36 -6.93
C SER A 58 14.93 8.95 -6.34
N ARG A 59 16.05 8.70 -5.68
CA ARG A 59 16.28 7.49 -4.89
C ARG A 59 16.93 7.88 -3.57
N ASN A 60 16.17 7.76 -2.49
CA ASN A 60 16.56 8.21 -1.17
C ASN A 60 16.97 7.03 -0.29
N ARG A 61 18.06 7.16 0.45
CA ARG A 61 18.44 6.16 1.45
C ARG A 61 17.45 6.17 2.62
N VAL A 62 17.13 4.96 3.11
CA VAL A 62 16.31 4.74 4.31
C VAL A 62 17.04 3.80 5.27
N GLY A 63 16.34 3.09 6.11
CA GLY A 63 16.94 2.03 6.93
C GLY A 63 17.34 0.81 6.09
N ARG A 64 17.98 -0.16 6.72
CA ARG A 64 18.43 -1.38 6.05
C ARG A 64 17.27 -2.34 5.80
N GLU A 65 17.20 -2.87 4.59
CA GLU A 65 16.17 -3.78 4.11
C GLU A 65 14.74 -3.20 4.28
N PRO A 66 14.41 -2.07 3.59
CA PRO A 66 13.03 -1.60 3.51
C PRO A 66 12.19 -2.67 2.81
N HIS A 67 11.10 -3.12 3.45
CA HIS A 67 10.37 -4.30 3.00
C HIS A 67 8.91 -4.01 2.67
N HIS A 68 8.13 -3.53 3.63
CA HIS A 68 6.75 -3.13 3.44
C HIS A 68 6.53 -1.66 3.77
N LEU A 69 5.42 -1.13 3.26
CA LEU A 69 4.99 0.25 3.48
C LEU A 69 3.49 0.31 3.74
N MET A 70 3.04 1.34 4.46
CA MET A 70 1.64 1.53 4.81
C MET A 70 1.33 3.01 4.98
N ILE A 71 0.23 3.45 4.38
CA ILE A 71 -0.30 4.80 4.64
C ILE A 71 -0.90 4.88 6.05
N THR A 72 -0.70 5.99 6.75
CA THR A 72 -1.34 6.24 8.04
C THR A 72 -2.86 6.43 7.88
N PRO A 73 -3.67 6.14 8.92
CA PRO A 73 -5.13 6.26 8.84
C PRO A 73 -5.64 7.66 8.47
N ASP A 74 -4.86 8.70 8.76
CA ASP A 74 -5.16 10.10 8.40
C ASP A 74 -4.64 10.50 7.01
N ASN A 75 -4.04 9.59 6.27
CA ASN A 75 -3.43 9.76 4.95
C ASN A 75 -2.30 10.81 4.89
N LYS A 76 -1.73 11.23 6.01
CA LYS A 76 -0.70 12.29 6.06
C LYS A 76 0.72 11.76 5.94
N SER A 77 0.93 10.47 6.19
CA SER A 77 2.27 9.88 6.14
C SER A 77 2.23 8.48 5.53
N LEU A 78 3.21 8.21 4.67
CA LEU A 78 3.53 6.87 4.22
C LEU A 78 4.67 6.32 5.07
N ILE A 79 4.44 5.22 5.76
CA ILE A 79 5.43 4.54 6.60
C ILE A 79 6.18 3.53 5.76
N VAL A 80 7.50 3.59 5.81
CA VAL A 80 8.41 2.57 5.28
C VAL A 80 9.03 1.82 6.46
N ALA A 81 8.84 0.52 6.52
CA ALA A 81 9.41 -0.35 7.54
C ALA A 81 10.72 -0.96 7.06
N SER A 82 11.79 -0.77 7.84
CA SER A 82 13.12 -1.27 7.54
C SER A 82 13.49 -2.39 8.50
N VAL A 83 13.47 -3.63 8.00
CA VAL A 83 13.53 -4.86 8.80
C VAL A 83 14.83 -4.96 9.61
N ARG A 84 15.99 -4.76 8.96
CA ARG A 84 17.29 -4.94 9.61
C ARG A 84 17.78 -3.76 10.42
N SER A 85 17.28 -2.57 10.18
CA SER A 85 17.58 -1.42 11.02
C SER A 85 16.57 -1.21 12.16
N ASN A 86 15.48 -1.97 12.18
CA ASN A 86 14.47 -1.92 13.23
C ASN A 86 13.85 -0.52 13.38
N ASP A 87 13.46 0.08 12.26
CA ASP A 87 12.89 1.43 12.25
C ASP A 87 11.74 1.59 11.26
N LEU A 88 11.00 2.68 11.49
CA LEU A 88 9.96 3.18 10.60
C LEU A 88 10.36 4.57 10.12
N VAL A 89 10.40 4.77 8.80
CA VAL A 89 10.65 6.08 8.20
C VAL A 89 9.36 6.59 7.58
N PHE A 90 8.99 7.82 7.90
CA PHE A 90 7.73 8.44 7.46
C PHE A 90 8.01 9.42 6.34
N PHE A 91 7.22 9.34 5.29
CA PHE A 91 7.27 10.23 4.14
C PHE A 91 5.93 10.94 3.95
N ASP A 92 5.97 12.15 3.45
CA ASP A 92 4.79 12.81 2.90
C ASP A 92 4.40 12.09 1.59
N PRO A 93 3.18 11.52 1.49
CA PRO A 93 2.79 10.73 0.32
C PRO A 93 2.59 11.58 -0.94
N VAL A 94 2.50 12.91 -0.81
CA VAL A 94 2.27 13.85 -1.92
C VAL A 94 3.58 14.45 -2.41
N THR A 95 4.46 14.88 -1.48
CA THR A 95 5.73 15.54 -1.85
C THR A 95 6.92 14.58 -1.94
N GLY A 96 6.82 13.40 -1.33
CA GLY A 96 7.93 12.44 -1.24
C GLY A 96 8.99 12.81 -0.21
N GLU A 97 8.78 13.88 0.58
CA GLU A 97 9.73 14.34 1.58
C GLU A 97 9.68 13.46 2.84
N GLN A 98 10.85 13.17 3.41
CA GLN A 98 10.94 12.47 4.68
C GLN A 98 10.49 13.40 5.81
N GLN A 99 9.54 12.94 6.63
CA GLN A 99 8.96 13.70 7.73
C GLN A 99 9.62 13.40 9.08
N LYS A 100 9.71 12.11 9.43
CA LYS A 100 10.26 11.63 10.71
C LYS A 100 10.75 10.20 10.63
N ARG A 101 11.41 9.74 11.69
CA ARG A 101 11.83 8.35 11.90
C ARG A 101 11.50 7.91 13.32
N ILE A 102 11.10 6.66 13.48
CA ILE A 102 10.87 6.01 14.76
C ILE A 102 11.78 4.78 14.82
N ASP A 103 12.67 4.75 15.79
CA ASP A 103 13.57 3.63 16.03
C ASP A 103 12.97 2.61 17.01
N LYS A 104 13.60 1.44 17.11
CA LYS A 104 13.26 0.37 18.07
C LYS A 104 11.93 -0.36 17.80
N ILE A 105 11.47 -0.35 16.56
CA ILE A 105 10.41 -1.24 16.09
C ILE A 105 11.09 -2.49 15.54
N SER A 106 11.15 -3.53 16.35
CA SER A 106 11.99 -4.70 16.06
C SER A 106 11.44 -5.56 14.92
N ASP A 107 12.28 -5.81 13.90
CA ASP A 107 11.98 -6.71 12.77
C ASP A 107 10.60 -6.47 12.16
N PRO A 108 10.27 -5.22 11.73
CA PRO A 108 8.97 -4.90 11.18
C PRO A 108 8.86 -5.41 9.74
N TYR A 109 8.69 -6.73 9.58
CA TYR A 109 8.64 -7.37 8.26
C TYR A 109 7.41 -6.91 7.48
N GLN A 110 6.21 -7.00 8.10
CA GLN A 110 5.01 -6.33 7.62
C GLN A 110 4.33 -5.53 8.75
N LEU A 111 3.52 -4.56 8.36
CA LEU A 111 2.85 -3.63 9.25
C LEU A 111 1.45 -3.31 8.74
N GLY A 112 0.59 -2.88 9.64
CA GLY A 112 -0.74 -2.43 9.30
C GLY A 112 -1.46 -1.75 10.45
N PHE A 113 -2.53 -1.03 10.12
CA PHE A 113 -3.43 -0.41 11.09
C PHE A 113 -4.75 -1.14 11.14
N SER A 114 -5.33 -1.27 12.34
CA SER A 114 -6.74 -1.66 12.44
C SER A 114 -7.62 -0.63 11.73
N PRO A 115 -8.77 -1.04 11.13
CA PRO A 115 -9.62 -0.13 10.37
C PRO A 115 -10.12 1.09 11.16
N ASP A 116 -10.26 0.97 12.49
CA ASP A 116 -10.59 2.08 13.40
C ASP A 116 -9.40 3.00 13.74
N GLY A 117 -8.20 2.69 13.24
CA GLY A 117 -6.99 3.45 13.49
C GLY A 117 -6.46 3.37 14.93
N LYS A 118 -6.95 2.46 15.76
CA LYS A 118 -6.56 2.34 17.17
C LYS A 118 -5.25 1.58 17.36
N TRP A 119 -5.04 0.53 16.59
CA TRP A 119 -3.91 -0.37 16.72
C TRP A 119 -3.00 -0.29 15.49
N PHE A 120 -1.71 -0.28 15.75
CA PHE A 120 -0.66 -0.52 14.77
C PHE A 120 -0.05 -1.89 15.09
N VAL A 121 0.01 -2.77 14.10
CA VAL A 121 0.47 -4.15 14.29
C VAL A 121 1.63 -4.44 13.35
N THR A 122 2.67 -5.11 13.86
CA THR A 122 3.79 -5.60 13.05
C THR A 122 3.92 -7.11 13.16
N ALA A 123 4.18 -7.77 12.03
CA ALA A 123 4.65 -9.14 11.99
C ALA A 123 6.18 -9.14 11.94
N SER A 124 6.83 -9.92 12.82
CA SER A 124 8.29 -10.01 12.94
C SER A 124 8.76 -11.40 12.53
N LEU A 125 9.17 -11.52 11.26
CA LEU A 125 9.50 -12.80 10.61
C LEU A 125 10.61 -13.58 11.34
N ALA A 126 11.70 -12.89 11.66
CA ALA A 126 12.86 -13.51 12.29
C ALA A 126 12.68 -13.72 13.79
N LEU A 127 11.84 -12.90 14.45
CA LEU A 127 11.64 -12.96 15.89
C LEU A 127 10.46 -13.84 16.31
N ASN A 128 9.73 -14.43 15.35
CA ASN A 128 8.59 -15.33 15.60
C ASN A 128 7.55 -14.72 16.54
N ARG A 129 7.12 -13.50 16.25
CA ARG A 129 6.13 -12.80 17.07
C ARG A 129 5.34 -11.77 16.28
N VAL A 130 4.22 -11.37 16.84
CA VAL A 130 3.44 -10.21 16.42
C VAL A 130 3.44 -9.19 17.55
N ASP A 131 3.79 -7.96 17.23
CA ASP A 131 3.78 -6.87 18.19
C ASP A 131 2.60 -5.93 17.92
N ILE A 132 1.83 -5.60 18.96
CA ILE A 132 0.70 -4.68 18.92
C ILE A 132 1.12 -3.38 19.59
N TYR A 133 0.97 -2.27 18.88
CA TYR A 133 1.28 -0.93 19.35
C TYR A 133 0.02 -0.05 19.39
N SER A 134 0.00 0.96 20.21
CA SER A 134 -0.92 2.09 20.07
C SER A 134 -0.62 2.83 18.77
N ALA A 135 -1.62 3.06 17.92
CA ALA A 135 -1.41 3.73 16.64
C ALA A 135 -1.08 5.23 16.78
N GLY A 136 -1.49 5.86 17.89
CA GLY A 136 -1.28 7.30 18.10
C GLY A 136 0.16 7.69 18.41
N ASP A 137 0.91 6.85 19.13
CA ASP A 137 2.26 7.15 19.60
C ASP A 137 3.28 6.03 19.39
N TYR A 138 2.88 4.94 18.74
CA TYR A 138 3.68 3.75 18.43
C TYR A 138 4.31 3.10 19.67
N LYS A 139 3.70 3.28 20.86
CA LYS A 139 4.13 2.58 22.07
C LYS A 139 3.68 1.13 22.04
N LEU A 140 4.61 0.23 22.37
CA LEU A 140 4.33 -1.20 22.47
C LEU A 140 3.30 -1.45 23.58
N VAL A 141 2.19 -2.10 23.21
CA VAL A 141 1.12 -2.51 24.13
C VAL A 141 1.24 -3.98 24.46
N LYS A 142 1.45 -4.82 23.44
CA LYS A 142 1.52 -6.27 23.63
C LYS A 142 2.50 -6.91 22.66
N ARG A 143 3.19 -7.93 23.12
CA ARG A 143 4.05 -8.80 22.34
C ARG A 143 3.51 -10.20 22.38
N LEU A 144 3.20 -10.78 21.22
CA LEU A 144 2.57 -12.10 21.10
C LEU A 144 3.55 -13.05 20.42
N PRO A 145 4.13 -14.02 21.15
CA PRO A 145 4.88 -15.11 20.53
C PRO A 145 3.98 -15.90 19.59
N THR A 146 4.50 -16.30 18.45
CA THR A 146 3.81 -17.12 17.44
C THR A 146 4.70 -18.29 17.02
N PRO A 147 4.17 -19.32 16.35
CA PRO A 147 4.98 -20.24 15.58
C PRO A 147 5.84 -19.53 14.52
N LYS A 148 6.76 -20.28 13.88
CA LYS A 148 7.82 -19.71 13.07
C LYS A 148 7.33 -18.94 11.84
N GLY A 149 7.90 -17.75 11.67
CA GLY A 149 7.84 -16.96 10.45
C GLY A 149 6.55 -16.17 10.23
N PRO A 150 6.03 -15.39 11.23
CA PRO A 150 4.94 -14.46 10.95
C PRO A 150 5.38 -13.45 9.89
N SER A 151 4.67 -13.40 8.76
CA SER A 151 5.10 -12.64 7.59
C SER A 151 4.09 -11.57 7.14
N HIS A 152 2.93 -11.96 6.63
CA HIS A 152 1.93 -11.02 6.12
C HIS A 152 0.72 -10.97 7.04
N LEU A 153 0.06 -9.81 7.08
CA LEU A 153 -1.11 -9.60 7.92
C LEU A 153 -2.22 -8.82 7.23
N ILE A 154 -3.46 -9.10 7.61
CA ILE A 154 -4.66 -8.37 7.19
C ILE A 154 -5.65 -8.29 8.36
N PHE A 155 -6.43 -7.21 8.42
CA PHE A 155 -7.43 -7.00 9.47
C PHE A 155 -8.82 -7.36 8.98
N SER A 156 -9.66 -7.88 9.88
CA SER A 156 -11.10 -7.96 9.67
C SER A 156 -11.75 -6.57 9.72
N ALA A 157 -12.91 -6.40 9.07
CA ALA A 157 -13.62 -5.13 9.04
C ALA A 157 -14.24 -4.77 10.40
N ASP A 158 -14.44 -5.75 11.30
CA ASP A 158 -14.99 -5.58 12.64
C ASP A 158 -14.02 -4.99 13.67
N ASN A 159 -12.79 -4.63 13.27
CA ASN A 159 -11.70 -4.12 14.11
C ASN A 159 -11.22 -5.08 15.20
N ARG A 160 -11.62 -6.34 15.12
CA ARG A 160 -11.36 -7.31 16.20
C ARG A 160 -10.23 -8.28 15.89
N HIS A 161 -10.08 -8.69 14.62
CA HIS A 161 -9.16 -9.75 14.29
C HIS A 161 -8.05 -9.31 13.35
N VAL A 162 -6.86 -9.87 13.55
CA VAL A 162 -5.75 -9.82 12.60
C VAL A 162 -5.42 -11.24 12.18
N PHE A 163 -5.34 -11.47 10.88
CA PHE A 163 -4.90 -12.73 10.29
C PHE A 163 -3.44 -12.59 9.90
N VAL A 164 -2.60 -13.50 10.38
CA VAL A 164 -1.15 -13.46 10.15
C VAL A 164 -0.69 -14.78 9.58
N THR A 165 -0.07 -14.75 8.40
CA THR A 165 0.56 -15.95 7.83
C THR A 165 1.84 -16.30 8.57
N LEU A 166 2.01 -17.59 8.89
CA LEU A 166 3.17 -18.14 9.58
C LEU A 166 3.95 -18.98 8.56
N GLN A 167 4.81 -18.29 7.80
CA GLN A 167 5.43 -18.79 6.58
C GLN A 167 6.28 -20.06 6.78
N HIS A 168 6.99 -20.13 7.90
CA HIS A 168 7.89 -21.25 8.18
C HIS A 168 7.25 -22.40 8.96
N SER A 169 6.00 -22.24 9.40
CA SER A 169 5.21 -23.28 10.08
C SER A 169 3.99 -23.73 9.29
N ASN A 170 3.78 -23.17 8.07
CA ASN A 170 2.68 -23.56 7.17
C ASN A 170 1.27 -23.30 7.74
N GLN A 171 1.12 -22.23 8.50
CA GLN A 171 -0.09 -21.94 9.28
C GLN A 171 -0.58 -20.51 9.06
N LEU A 172 -1.82 -20.27 9.47
CA LEU A 172 -2.43 -18.94 9.64
C LEU A 172 -2.79 -18.76 11.11
N ALA A 173 -2.35 -17.66 11.71
CA ALA A 173 -2.77 -17.26 13.06
C ALA A 173 -3.93 -16.27 12.97
N VAL A 174 -4.90 -16.41 13.87
CA VAL A 174 -5.95 -15.43 14.14
C VAL A 174 -5.66 -14.80 15.50
N ILE A 175 -5.47 -13.48 15.49
CA ILE A 175 -5.19 -12.69 16.69
C ILE A 175 -6.45 -11.89 17.06
N ASP A 176 -6.88 -11.98 18.30
CA ASP A 176 -7.94 -11.12 18.85
C ASP A 176 -7.30 -9.85 19.42
N LEU A 177 -7.60 -8.70 18.81
CA LEU A 177 -7.07 -7.38 19.21
C LEU A 177 -7.69 -6.86 20.52
N ILE A 178 -8.89 -7.31 20.87
CA ILE A 178 -9.54 -6.91 22.14
C ILE A 178 -8.91 -7.68 23.30
N ALA A 179 -8.78 -8.99 23.15
CA ALA A 179 -8.12 -9.84 24.14
C ALA A 179 -6.59 -9.72 24.10
N GLN A 180 -6.03 -9.15 23.03
CA GLN A 180 -4.58 -9.04 22.77
C GLN A 180 -3.88 -10.40 22.93
N SER A 181 -4.42 -11.40 22.26
CA SER A 181 -3.94 -12.78 22.34
C SER A 181 -4.06 -13.49 20.99
N VAL A 182 -3.24 -14.51 20.79
CA VAL A 182 -3.45 -15.47 19.70
C VAL A 182 -4.70 -16.28 20.04
N LYS A 183 -5.72 -16.16 19.21
CA LYS A 183 -7.00 -16.85 19.38
C LYS A 183 -6.94 -18.27 18.85
N ASP A 184 -6.51 -18.41 17.58
CA ASP A 184 -6.49 -19.69 16.88
C ASP A 184 -5.26 -19.76 15.95
N ILE A 185 -4.84 -20.98 15.63
CA ILE A 185 -3.79 -21.25 14.64
C ILE A 185 -4.23 -22.44 13.78
N TYR A 186 -4.27 -22.24 12.46
CA TYR A 186 -4.77 -23.23 11.51
C TYR A 186 -3.73 -23.62 10.46
N PRO A 187 -3.63 -24.89 10.07
CA PRO A 187 -2.84 -25.29 8.93
C PRO A 187 -3.49 -24.79 7.63
N VAL A 188 -2.69 -24.23 6.69
CA VAL A 188 -3.24 -23.68 5.43
C VAL A 188 -2.57 -24.20 4.18
N GLY A 189 -1.31 -24.64 4.24
CA GLY A 189 -0.52 -25.13 3.11
C GLY A 189 0.92 -24.64 3.18
N LYS A 190 1.74 -25.02 2.19
CA LYS A 190 3.18 -24.79 2.22
C LYS A 190 3.56 -23.33 2.00
N THR A 191 4.40 -22.83 2.91
CA THR A 191 4.99 -21.48 2.82
C THR A 191 3.96 -20.38 2.54
N PRO A 192 2.94 -20.23 3.44
CA PRO A 192 1.95 -19.16 3.27
C PRO A 192 2.63 -17.79 3.34
N ALA A 193 2.38 -16.94 2.36
CA ALA A 193 2.93 -15.60 2.25
C ALA A 193 1.83 -14.54 2.34
N GLY A 194 1.44 -13.91 1.24
CA GLY A 194 0.40 -12.90 1.23
C GLY A 194 -0.93 -13.40 1.79
N VAL A 195 -1.68 -12.47 2.34
CA VAL A 195 -3.01 -12.74 2.92
C VAL A 195 -3.98 -11.62 2.55
N TRP A 196 -5.20 -12.00 2.19
CA TRP A 196 -6.30 -11.08 1.90
C TRP A 196 -7.60 -11.59 2.52
N ILE A 197 -8.56 -10.69 2.75
CA ILE A 197 -9.88 -11.06 3.29
C ILE A 197 -10.98 -10.62 2.32
N SER A 198 -12.00 -11.45 2.15
CA SER A 198 -13.17 -11.11 1.34
C SER A 198 -13.93 -9.90 1.93
N PRO A 199 -14.63 -9.10 1.11
CA PRO A 199 -15.34 -7.91 1.59
C PRO A 199 -16.42 -8.18 2.66
N ASP A 200 -16.94 -9.41 2.71
CA ASP A 200 -17.90 -9.89 3.71
C ASP A 200 -17.27 -10.48 4.98
N ASP A 201 -15.94 -10.40 5.10
CA ASP A 201 -15.14 -11.00 6.17
C ASP A 201 -15.34 -12.52 6.35
N LYS A 202 -15.83 -13.22 5.35
CA LYS A 202 -16.09 -14.66 5.44
C LYS A 202 -14.87 -15.52 5.15
N HIS A 203 -14.16 -15.16 4.06
CA HIS A 203 -13.05 -15.94 3.55
C HIS A 203 -11.72 -15.21 3.67
N VAL A 204 -10.71 -15.91 4.14
CA VAL A 204 -9.32 -15.46 4.11
C VAL A 204 -8.61 -16.19 2.97
N PHE A 205 -8.05 -15.42 2.04
CA PHE A 205 -7.23 -15.90 0.93
C PHE A 205 -5.77 -15.88 1.35
N VAL A 206 -5.08 -16.99 1.16
CA VAL A 206 -3.67 -17.15 1.54
C VAL A 206 -2.87 -17.62 0.34
N GLY A 207 -1.90 -16.81 -0.09
CA GLY A 207 -0.97 -17.18 -1.16
C GLY A 207 0.02 -18.22 -0.67
N LEU A 208 0.07 -19.38 -1.31
CA LEU A 208 0.98 -20.45 -0.92
C LEU A 208 2.22 -20.43 -1.82
N LEU A 209 3.25 -19.71 -1.39
CA LEU A 209 4.50 -19.54 -2.14
C LEU A 209 5.19 -20.88 -2.44
N GLY A 210 5.03 -21.87 -1.58
CA GLY A 210 5.56 -23.23 -1.73
C GLY A 210 4.66 -24.17 -2.54
N GLU A 211 3.57 -23.67 -3.11
CA GLU A 211 2.61 -24.41 -3.94
C GLU A 211 2.23 -23.56 -5.18
N ASP A 212 1.33 -24.06 -6.01
CA ASP A 212 0.80 -23.39 -7.21
C ASP A 212 -0.64 -22.88 -7.02
N ASN A 213 -1.02 -22.58 -5.77
CA ASN A 213 -2.40 -22.23 -5.46
C ASN A 213 -2.54 -21.19 -4.35
N VAL A 214 -3.76 -20.68 -4.25
CA VAL A 214 -4.26 -19.84 -3.16
C VAL A 214 -5.21 -20.69 -2.31
N ALA A 215 -4.95 -20.80 -1.01
CA ALA A 215 -5.88 -21.40 -0.06
C ALA A 215 -6.97 -20.38 0.29
N VAL A 216 -8.23 -20.82 0.23
CA VAL A 216 -9.39 -20.05 0.72
C VAL A 216 -9.89 -20.70 2.01
N MET A 217 -9.86 -19.94 3.08
CA MET A 217 -10.19 -20.42 4.42
C MET A 217 -11.47 -19.78 4.93
N ASP A 218 -12.43 -20.59 5.38
CA ASP A 218 -13.48 -20.14 6.30
C ASP A 218 -12.86 -20.10 7.71
N TRP A 219 -12.38 -18.94 8.10
CA TRP A 219 -11.60 -18.78 9.33
C TRP A 219 -12.43 -18.98 10.61
N ARG A 220 -13.76 -18.82 10.52
CA ARG A 220 -14.65 -19.08 11.66
C ARG A 220 -14.83 -20.57 11.93
N LYS A 221 -14.75 -21.38 10.86
CA LYS A 221 -14.77 -22.86 10.98
C LYS A 221 -13.37 -23.44 11.20
N GLY A 222 -12.32 -22.67 10.86
CA GLY A 222 -10.95 -23.16 10.90
C GLY A 222 -10.58 -24.10 9.76
N GLU A 223 -11.27 -24.03 8.62
CA GLU A 223 -11.16 -24.98 7.52
C GLU A 223 -10.75 -24.30 6.21
N VAL A 224 -9.84 -24.92 5.47
CA VAL A 224 -9.57 -24.56 4.07
C VAL A 224 -10.69 -25.16 3.22
N VAL A 225 -11.60 -24.28 2.76
CA VAL A 225 -12.79 -24.70 2.00
C VAL A 225 -12.49 -24.88 0.50
N LYS A 226 -11.43 -24.27 -0.01
CA LYS A 226 -11.01 -24.39 -1.41
C LYS A 226 -9.52 -24.09 -1.57
N LYS A 227 -8.89 -24.76 -2.53
CA LYS A 227 -7.60 -24.35 -3.11
C LYS A 227 -7.85 -23.91 -4.54
N ILE A 228 -7.51 -22.67 -4.86
CA ILE A 228 -7.63 -22.12 -6.22
C ILE A 228 -6.26 -22.27 -6.88
N VAL A 229 -6.20 -23.11 -7.91
CA VAL A 229 -4.97 -23.28 -8.70
C VAL A 229 -4.75 -22.00 -9.51
N THR A 230 -3.61 -21.34 -9.28
CA THR A 230 -3.20 -20.13 -9.98
C THR A 230 -1.99 -20.42 -10.89
N ALA A 231 -0.81 -20.34 -10.34
CA ALA A 231 0.46 -20.73 -10.94
C ALA A 231 1.53 -20.80 -9.84
N PRO A 232 2.70 -21.42 -10.09
CA PRO A 232 3.76 -21.57 -9.11
C PRO A 232 4.18 -20.27 -8.44
N GLY A 233 4.21 -20.30 -7.08
CA GLY A 233 4.68 -19.20 -6.27
C GLY A 233 3.65 -18.11 -5.99
N ALA A 234 2.39 -18.46 -5.73
CA ALA A 234 1.36 -17.50 -5.29
C ALA A 234 1.84 -16.72 -4.06
N HIS A 235 1.95 -15.38 -4.19
CA HIS A 235 2.63 -14.58 -3.19
C HIS A 235 1.77 -13.48 -2.61
N ASN A 236 1.59 -12.34 -3.27
CA ASN A 236 0.90 -11.19 -2.70
C ASN A 236 -0.39 -10.87 -3.44
N PHE A 237 -1.28 -10.11 -2.80
CA PHE A 237 -2.61 -9.80 -3.28
C PHE A 237 -2.82 -8.30 -3.45
N MET A 238 -3.66 -7.92 -4.44
CA MET A 238 -4.16 -6.57 -4.64
C MET A 238 -5.58 -6.59 -5.19
N PRO A 239 -6.57 -5.94 -4.54
CA PRO A 239 -7.92 -5.85 -5.09
C PRO A 239 -7.95 -4.89 -6.28
N MET A 240 -8.87 -5.13 -7.20
CA MET A 240 -9.06 -4.28 -8.37
C MET A 240 -10.02 -3.09 -8.12
N GLY A 241 -10.46 -2.88 -6.86
CA GLY A 241 -11.35 -1.77 -6.47
C GLY A 241 -12.85 -2.04 -6.66
N ASP A 242 -13.23 -3.18 -7.21
CA ASP A 242 -14.63 -3.55 -7.49
C ASP A 242 -15.25 -4.51 -6.46
N LYS A 243 -14.55 -4.78 -5.35
CA LYS A 243 -14.94 -5.72 -4.29
C LYS A 243 -15.15 -7.17 -4.74
N ARG A 244 -14.76 -7.51 -5.95
CA ARG A 244 -14.97 -8.84 -6.55
C ARG A 244 -13.67 -9.46 -7.04
N ARG A 245 -12.86 -8.68 -7.78
CA ARG A 245 -11.65 -9.20 -8.41
C ARG A 245 -10.43 -8.96 -7.53
N LEU A 246 -9.67 -10.00 -7.34
CA LEU A 246 -8.44 -10.01 -6.54
C LEU A 246 -7.27 -10.49 -7.40
N LEU A 247 -6.27 -9.65 -7.56
CA LEU A 247 -5.02 -10.00 -8.21
C LEU A 247 -4.14 -10.79 -7.25
N VAL A 248 -3.42 -11.79 -7.78
CA VAL A 248 -2.37 -12.50 -7.05
C VAL A 248 -1.12 -12.62 -7.91
N THR A 249 0.04 -12.24 -7.35
CA THR A 249 1.32 -12.47 -8.00
C THR A 249 1.73 -13.94 -7.89
N ASN A 250 2.15 -14.53 -9.00
CA ASN A 250 2.74 -15.86 -9.06
C ASN A 250 4.25 -15.68 -9.30
N ARG A 251 5.01 -15.47 -8.23
CA ARG A 251 6.40 -15.02 -8.30
C ARG A 251 7.29 -15.96 -9.11
N VAL A 252 7.16 -17.27 -8.91
CA VAL A 252 7.97 -18.29 -9.58
C VAL A 252 7.57 -18.44 -11.04
N ALA A 253 6.26 -18.35 -11.33
CA ALA A 253 5.72 -18.48 -12.69
C ALA A 253 5.87 -17.20 -13.53
N ASN A 254 6.36 -16.10 -12.97
CA ASN A 254 6.43 -14.81 -13.66
C ASN A 254 5.09 -14.38 -14.27
N SER A 255 4.02 -14.47 -13.48
CA SER A 255 2.66 -14.13 -13.92
C SER A 255 1.85 -13.48 -12.80
N VAL A 256 0.70 -12.91 -13.16
CA VAL A 256 -0.35 -12.45 -12.25
C VAL A 256 -1.64 -13.14 -12.65
N SER A 257 -2.37 -13.67 -11.66
CA SER A 257 -3.72 -14.22 -11.87
C SER A 257 -4.77 -13.27 -11.29
N ILE A 258 -5.94 -13.22 -11.95
CA ILE A 258 -7.13 -12.53 -11.44
C ILE A 258 -8.08 -13.59 -10.89
N ILE A 259 -8.41 -13.46 -9.61
CA ILE A 259 -9.36 -14.35 -8.92
C ILE A 259 -10.69 -13.62 -8.77
N ASP A 260 -11.79 -14.30 -9.06
CA ASP A 260 -13.13 -13.90 -8.65
C ASP A 260 -13.40 -14.39 -7.22
N MET A 261 -13.52 -13.46 -6.27
CA MET A 261 -13.74 -13.81 -4.86
C MET A 261 -15.13 -14.40 -4.59
N ASN A 262 -16.12 -14.20 -5.48
CA ASN A 262 -17.46 -14.74 -5.31
C ASN A 262 -17.55 -16.21 -5.78
N THR A 263 -16.95 -16.50 -6.95
CA THR A 263 -16.97 -17.86 -7.52
C THR A 263 -15.78 -18.70 -7.07
N LEU A 264 -14.80 -18.08 -6.40
CA LEU A 264 -13.55 -18.70 -5.94
C LEU A 264 -12.82 -19.42 -7.10
N SER A 265 -12.65 -18.72 -8.22
CA SER A 265 -12.02 -19.25 -9.42
C SER A 265 -11.11 -18.22 -10.09
N VAL A 266 -10.12 -18.70 -10.84
CA VAL A 266 -9.30 -17.83 -11.68
C VAL A 266 -10.09 -17.41 -12.90
N LEU A 267 -10.16 -16.11 -13.17
CA LEU A 267 -10.74 -15.53 -14.38
C LEU A 267 -9.72 -15.50 -15.52
N GLU A 268 -8.49 -15.13 -15.20
CA GLU A 268 -7.44 -14.91 -16.18
C GLU A 268 -6.06 -14.98 -15.52
N THR A 269 -5.04 -15.36 -16.28
CA THR A 269 -3.63 -15.29 -15.89
C THR A 269 -2.83 -14.70 -17.05
N PHE A 270 -1.97 -13.73 -16.76
CA PHE A 270 -1.15 -13.04 -17.76
C PHE A 270 0.31 -12.90 -17.30
N PRO A 271 1.27 -12.83 -18.25
CA PRO A 271 2.69 -12.81 -17.92
C PRO A 271 3.13 -11.48 -17.33
N VAL A 272 3.94 -11.54 -16.28
CA VAL A 272 4.66 -10.41 -15.66
C VAL A 272 6.08 -10.87 -15.34
N PRO A 273 7.06 -10.54 -16.18
CA PRO A 273 8.40 -11.11 -16.06
C PRO A 273 9.19 -10.50 -14.90
N GLY A 274 10.13 -11.28 -14.36
CA GLY A 274 11.14 -10.83 -13.41
C GLY A 274 10.79 -10.99 -11.95
N GLY A 275 9.96 -12.00 -11.61
CA GLY A 275 9.55 -12.31 -10.24
C GLY A 275 8.60 -11.25 -9.67
N PRO A 276 7.34 -11.19 -10.13
CA PRO A 276 6.35 -10.23 -9.62
C PRO A 276 6.16 -10.41 -8.12
N ASP A 277 6.21 -9.31 -7.38
CA ASP A 277 6.22 -9.35 -5.92
C ASP A 277 5.03 -8.57 -5.34
N ASP A 278 5.15 -7.27 -5.19
CA ASP A 278 4.08 -6.42 -4.69
C ASP A 278 3.42 -5.62 -5.83
N MET A 279 2.20 -5.15 -5.61
CA MET A 279 1.37 -4.55 -6.66
C MET A 279 0.59 -3.35 -6.16
N GLU A 280 0.27 -2.44 -7.11
CA GLU A 280 -0.73 -1.40 -6.94
C GLU A 280 -1.56 -1.23 -8.21
N VAL A 281 -2.85 -0.96 -8.04
CA VAL A 281 -3.78 -0.61 -9.13
C VAL A 281 -4.08 0.87 -9.08
N THR A 282 -4.02 1.57 -10.21
CA THR A 282 -4.39 2.99 -10.28
C THR A 282 -5.85 3.23 -9.95
N ALA A 283 -6.20 4.42 -9.45
CA ALA A 283 -7.55 4.76 -8.99
C ALA A 283 -8.63 4.60 -10.08
N ASP A 284 -8.27 4.77 -11.35
CA ASP A 284 -9.15 4.56 -12.49
C ASP A 284 -9.26 3.08 -12.93
N GLY A 285 -8.53 2.20 -12.27
CA GLY A 285 -8.52 0.75 -12.54
C GLY A 285 -7.87 0.34 -13.84
N LYS A 286 -7.11 1.24 -14.51
CA LYS A 286 -6.56 0.98 -15.85
C LYS A 286 -5.16 0.40 -15.85
N GLU A 287 -4.36 0.72 -14.86
CA GLU A 287 -2.98 0.27 -14.81
C GLU A 287 -2.70 -0.56 -13.55
N LEU A 288 -1.90 -1.61 -13.73
CA LEU A 288 -1.29 -2.38 -12.68
C LEU A 288 0.21 -2.10 -12.65
N TRP A 289 0.69 -1.65 -11.52
CA TRP A 289 2.10 -1.43 -11.24
C TRP A 289 2.63 -2.58 -10.39
N VAL A 290 3.63 -3.30 -10.86
CA VAL A 290 4.16 -4.51 -10.22
C VAL A 290 5.66 -4.36 -9.99
N THR A 291 6.13 -4.61 -8.77
CA THR A 291 7.56 -4.75 -8.52
C THR A 291 8.05 -6.09 -9.06
N SER A 292 8.96 -6.04 -10.02
CA SER A 292 9.61 -7.22 -10.62
C SER A 292 10.96 -7.45 -9.90
N ARG A 293 10.90 -8.20 -8.80
CA ARG A 293 11.95 -8.30 -7.78
C ARG A 293 13.30 -8.73 -8.33
N TRP A 294 13.30 -9.75 -9.19
CA TRP A 294 14.55 -10.31 -9.74
C TRP A 294 15.09 -9.50 -10.91
N ALA A 295 14.22 -8.77 -11.61
CA ALA A 295 14.57 -7.92 -12.74
C ALA A 295 14.99 -6.50 -12.34
N GLN A 296 14.86 -6.12 -11.06
CA GLN A 296 15.15 -4.76 -10.56
C GLN A 296 14.38 -3.67 -11.31
N LYS A 297 13.07 -3.93 -11.51
CA LYS A 297 12.19 -3.06 -12.28
C LYS A 297 10.82 -2.94 -11.60
N VAL A 298 10.12 -1.88 -11.95
CA VAL A 298 8.66 -1.82 -11.86
C VAL A 298 8.10 -2.07 -13.26
N THR A 299 7.19 -3.02 -13.39
CA THR A 299 6.49 -3.32 -14.65
C THR A 299 5.09 -2.70 -14.57
N VAL A 300 4.77 -1.80 -15.49
CA VAL A 300 3.44 -1.18 -15.62
C VAL A 300 2.68 -1.88 -16.73
N ILE A 301 1.47 -2.32 -16.42
CA ILE A 301 0.63 -3.14 -17.30
C ILE A 301 -0.70 -2.43 -17.51
N ASP A 302 -1.15 -2.39 -18.74
CA ASP A 302 -2.51 -1.99 -19.08
C ASP A 302 -3.48 -3.12 -18.73
N LEU A 303 -4.42 -2.86 -17.82
CA LEU A 303 -5.32 -3.89 -17.28
C LEU A 303 -6.44 -4.30 -18.26
N GLU A 304 -6.69 -3.57 -19.32
CA GLU A 304 -7.63 -3.96 -20.37
C GLU A 304 -6.97 -4.96 -21.33
N SER A 305 -5.85 -4.59 -21.92
CA SER A 305 -5.14 -5.40 -22.92
C SER A 305 -4.18 -6.43 -22.32
N LYS A 306 -3.82 -6.31 -21.04
CA LYS A 306 -2.77 -7.07 -20.33
C LYS A 306 -1.36 -6.86 -20.91
N ALA A 307 -1.19 -5.85 -21.75
CA ALA A 307 0.08 -5.51 -22.34
C ALA A 307 0.98 -4.74 -21.37
N ILE A 308 2.27 -5.03 -21.43
CA ILE A 308 3.28 -4.24 -20.71
C ILE A 308 3.40 -2.88 -21.39
N LYS A 309 3.07 -1.80 -20.67
CA LYS A 309 3.24 -0.43 -21.14
C LYS A 309 4.70 0.04 -21.06
N VAL A 310 5.32 -0.24 -19.91
CA VAL A 310 6.70 0.18 -19.64
C VAL A 310 7.31 -0.66 -18.52
N GLN A 311 8.63 -0.79 -18.54
CA GLN A 311 9.43 -1.33 -17.46
C GLN A 311 10.41 -0.28 -16.97
N ILE A 312 10.31 0.12 -15.71
CA ILE A 312 11.06 1.23 -15.12
C ILE A 312 12.18 0.63 -14.25
N PRO A 313 13.45 0.89 -14.56
CA PRO A 313 14.56 0.45 -13.71
C PRO A 313 14.52 1.13 -12.35
N VAL A 314 14.75 0.34 -11.29
CA VAL A 314 14.80 0.81 -9.89
C VAL A 314 16.00 0.17 -9.16
N GLY A 315 16.05 0.28 -7.84
CA GLY A 315 17.11 -0.37 -7.06
C GLY A 315 16.99 -1.90 -7.00
N ARG A 316 17.90 -2.54 -6.28
CA ARG A 316 17.96 -4.00 -6.17
C ARG A 316 16.88 -4.56 -5.27
N SER A 317 16.28 -5.67 -5.72
CA SER A 317 15.23 -6.40 -5.01
C SER A 317 14.04 -5.49 -4.64
N PRO A 318 13.38 -4.83 -5.65
CA PRO A 318 12.19 -4.03 -5.37
C PRO A 318 11.11 -4.92 -4.76
N HIS A 319 10.47 -4.41 -3.69
CA HIS A 319 9.45 -5.13 -2.93
C HIS A 319 8.21 -4.27 -2.80
N GLY A 320 7.94 -3.65 -1.65
CA GLY A 320 6.76 -2.83 -1.45
C GLY A 320 6.62 -1.69 -2.45
N ILE A 321 5.41 -1.44 -2.90
CA ILE A 321 5.04 -0.34 -3.79
C ILE A 321 3.81 0.38 -3.25
N TYR A 322 3.73 1.69 -3.45
CA TYR A 322 2.56 2.50 -3.11
C TYR A 322 2.34 3.57 -4.17
N LEU A 323 1.10 3.68 -4.63
CA LEU A 323 0.60 4.77 -5.46
C LEU A 323 -0.26 5.69 -4.60
N HIS A 324 -0.03 7.01 -4.65
CA HIS A 324 -0.89 7.95 -3.92
C HIS A 324 -2.33 7.89 -4.43
N ASN A 325 -2.53 7.77 -5.75
CA ASN A 325 -3.82 7.57 -6.40
C ASN A 325 -4.02 6.09 -6.76
N HIS A 326 -4.37 5.28 -5.78
CA HIS A 326 -4.65 3.85 -5.96
C HIS A 326 -6.15 3.54 -5.97
N ALA A 327 -6.52 2.38 -6.51
CA ALA A 327 -7.87 1.85 -6.44
C ALA A 327 -8.31 1.60 -4.98
N PRO A 328 -9.62 1.66 -4.67
CA PRO A 328 -10.11 1.29 -3.35
C PRO A 328 -9.67 -0.11 -2.94
N ARG A 329 -9.17 -0.25 -1.71
CA ARG A 329 -8.71 -1.55 -1.18
C ARG A 329 -9.81 -2.34 -0.47
N ARG A 330 -10.93 -1.66 -0.11
CA ARG A 330 -12.13 -2.26 0.51
C ARG A 330 -13.42 -1.59 0.03
#